data_cf7c877b9bf42c526d7d0667d101c3b0
#
_entry.id   cf7c877b9bf42c526d7d0667d101c3b0
#
_cell.length_a   1.000
_cell.length_b   1.000
_cell.length_c   1.000
_cell.angle_alpha   90.00
_cell.angle_beta   90.00
_cell.angle_gamma   90.00
#
_symmetry.space_group_name_H-M   'P 1'
#
loop_
_entity.id
_entity.type
_entity.pdbx_description
1 polymer ?
#
loop_
_entity_poly.entity_id
_entity_poly.type
_entity_poly.pdbx_seq_one_letter_code
_entity_poly.pdbx_strand_id
1 'polypeptide(L)'
;MDKTKTEELLEAILQELSLLTVTAKADALHRFNKDFLTSDMRRKAYELFDGTKTLKEISEEIGEKQNSIQIFAQQLVAKDLLDVKKQGNNKMYAKSISKIAIYYAGQDLKKEEKNNG
;
A
#
# COMPACT_ATOMS: atom_id res chain seq x y z
N MET A 1 -21.58 32.56 15.63
CA MET A 1 -22.72 31.92 14.99
C MET A 1 -22.75 30.44 15.42
N ASP A 2 -23.82 30.02 16.03
CA ASP A 2 -23.93 28.65 16.51
C ASP A 2 -24.06 27.69 15.33
N LYS A 3 -23.37 26.56 15.43
CA LYS A 3 -23.48 25.52 14.43
C LYS A 3 -24.87 24.91 14.44
N THR A 4 -25.42 24.65 13.28
CA THR A 4 -26.70 23.97 13.16
C THR A 4 -26.52 22.50 13.52
N LYS A 5 -27.61 21.81 13.88
CA LYS A 5 -27.57 20.34 14.15
C LYS A 5 -27.06 19.57 12.95
N THR A 6 -27.36 20.03 11.73
CA THR A 6 -26.89 19.42 10.50
C THR A 6 -25.37 19.49 10.39
N GLU A 7 -24.77 20.63 10.72
CA GLU A 7 -23.32 20.82 10.71
C GLU A 7 -22.63 19.91 11.74
N GLU A 8 -23.20 19.81 12.95
CA GLU A 8 -22.68 18.94 14.00
C GLU A 8 -22.72 17.47 13.57
N LEU A 9 -23.80 17.04 12.93
CA LEU A 9 -23.93 15.66 12.41
C LEU A 9 -22.91 15.38 11.31
N LEU A 10 -22.70 16.34 10.41
CA LEU A 10 -21.70 16.18 9.35
C LEU A 10 -20.29 16.06 9.92
N GLU A 11 -19.95 16.85 10.93
CA GLU A 11 -18.66 16.76 11.60
C GLU A 11 -18.46 15.39 12.27
N ALA A 12 -19.50 14.89 12.96
CA ALA A 12 -19.46 13.57 13.60
C ALA A 12 -19.27 12.46 12.58
N ILE A 13 -19.97 12.51 11.45
CA ILE A 13 -19.83 11.53 10.36
C ILE A 13 -18.43 11.57 9.78
N LEU A 14 -17.87 12.77 9.53
CA LEU A 14 -16.53 12.91 9.01
C LEU A 14 -15.48 12.33 9.97
N GLN A 15 -15.65 12.54 11.27
CA GLN A 15 -14.77 11.97 12.28
C GLN A 15 -14.83 10.43 12.30
N GLU A 16 -16.02 9.85 12.22
CA GLU A 16 -16.20 8.41 12.16
C GLU A 16 -15.59 7.80 10.90
N LEU A 17 -15.78 8.45 9.75
CA LEU A 17 -15.18 8.01 8.49
C LEU A 17 -13.66 8.08 8.54
N SER A 18 -13.09 9.11 9.18
CA SER A 18 -11.65 9.23 9.36
C SER A 18 -11.09 8.08 10.20
N LEU A 19 -11.76 7.74 11.31
CA LEU A 19 -11.36 6.63 12.18
C LEU A 19 -11.44 5.30 11.45
N LEU A 20 -12.53 5.06 10.71
CA LEU A 20 -12.70 3.84 9.91
C LEU A 20 -11.60 3.73 8.83
N THR A 21 -11.25 4.84 8.20
CA THR A 21 -10.17 4.87 7.20
C THR A 21 -8.83 4.51 7.82
N VAL A 22 -8.51 5.07 9.00
CA VAL A 22 -7.27 4.75 9.72
C VAL A 22 -7.24 3.27 10.11
N THR A 23 -8.33 2.73 10.65
CA THR A 23 -8.45 1.31 11.02
C THR A 23 -8.30 0.41 9.79
N ALA A 24 -8.96 0.76 8.68
CA ALA A 24 -8.87 0.00 7.44
C ALA A 24 -7.45 -0.01 6.88
N LYS A 25 -6.75 1.12 6.95
CA LYS A 25 -5.35 1.21 6.52
C LYS A 25 -4.42 0.37 7.39
N ALA A 26 -4.61 0.40 8.71
CA ALA A 26 -3.82 -0.41 9.63
C ALA A 26 -4.04 -1.90 9.40
N ASP A 27 -5.28 -2.33 9.23
CA ASP A 27 -5.63 -3.71 8.92
C ASP A 27 -5.02 -4.14 7.57
N ALA A 28 -5.16 -3.31 6.55
CA ALA A 28 -4.62 -3.59 5.23
C ALA A 28 -3.09 -3.74 5.27
N LEU A 29 -2.41 -2.87 6.00
CA LEU A 29 -0.96 -2.94 6.14
C LEU A 29 -0.52 -4.22 6.86
N HIS A 30 -1.24 -4.61 7.90
CA HIS A 30 -0.98 -5.87 8.62
C HIS A 30 -1.12 -7.07 7.68
N ARG A 31 -2.19 -7.11 6.90
CA ARG A 31 -2.44 -8.18 5.92
C ARG A 31 -1.37 -8.19 4.83
N PHE A 32 -0.98 -7.01 4.35
CA PHE A 32 0.08 -6.87 3.35
C PHE A 32 1.41 -7.42 3.87
N ASN A 33 1.78 -7.09 5.09
CA ASN A 33 3.00 -7.61 5.71
C ASN A 33 2.99 -9.14 5.74
N LYS A 34 1.87 -9.72 6.12
CA LYS A 34 1.71 -11.18 6.20
C LYS A 34 1.73 -11.85 4.82
N ASP A 35 1.06 -11.25 3.84
CA ASP A 35 0.85 -11.87 2.52
C ASP A 35 2.04 -11.66 1.58
N PHE A 36 2.72 -10.53 1.66
CA PHE A 36 3.73 -10.13 0.67
C PHE A 36 5.14 -9.99 1.23
N LEU A 37 5.30 -9.57 2.47
CA LEU A 37 6.62 -9.39 3.08
C LEU A 37 7.08 -10.67 3.79
N THR A 38 7.22 -11.74 3.02
CA THR A 38 7.41 -13.09 3.53
C THR A 38 8.86 -13.50 3.70
N SER A 39 9.81 -12.65 3.34
CA SER A 39 11.26 -12.91 3.48
C SER A 39 11.98 -11.66 3.95
N ASP A 40 13.20 -11.84 4.47
CA ASP A 40 14.04 -10.72 4.88
C ASP A 40 14.36 -9.79 3.71
N MET A 41 14.65 -10.36 2.54
CA MET A 41 14.91 -9.58 1.32
C MET A 41 13.73 -8.69 0.99
N ARG A 42 12.51 -9.23 1.02
CA ARG A 42 11.29 -8.48 0.70
C ARG A 42 11.04 -7.38 1.71
N ARG A 43 11.19 -7.66 3.01
CA ARG A 43 11.03 -6.64 4.06
C ARG A 43 12.03 -5.50 3.92
N LYS A 44 13.29 -5.82 3.71
CA LYS A 44 14.36 -4.83 3.56
C LYS A 44 14.18 -4.00 2.28
N ALA A 45 13.85 -4.65 1.16
CA ALA A 45 13.62 -3.94 -0.10
C ALA A 45 12.42 -3.00 0.00
N TYR A 46 11.31 -3.48 0.59
CA TYR A 46 10.11 -2.68 0.72
C TYR A 46 10.35 -1.40 1.55
N GLU A 47 11.14 -1.49 2.62
CA GLU A 47 11.50 -0.33 3.43
C GLU A 47 12.20 0.76 2.60
N LEU A 48 12.94 0.38 1.57
CA LEU A 48 13.67 1.31 0.73
C LEU A 48 12.88 1.82 -0.48
N PHE A 49 11.63 1.38 -0.67
CA PHE A 49 10.75 1.89 -1.72
C PHE A 49 10.16 3.24 -1.29
N ASP A 50 10.95 4.29 -1.42
CA ASP A 50 10.59 5.66 -1.02
C ASP A 50 10.46 6.63 -2.21
N GLY A 51 10.63 6.12 -3.44
CA GLY A 51 10.55 6.93 -4.65
C GLY A 51 11.83 7.68 -4.99
N THR A 52 12.91 7.45 -4.25
CA THR A 52 14.19 8.16 -4.47
C THR A 52 15.33 7.25 -4.89
N LYS A 53 15.16 5.93 -4.80
CA LYS A 53 16.20 4.94 -5.09
C LYS A 53 15.84 4.07 -6.27
N THR A 54 16.84 3.77 -7.11
CA THR A 54 16.71 2.78 -8.17
C THR A 54 16.83 1.37 -7.59
N LEU A 55 16.41 0.36 -8.36
CA LEU A 55 16.57 -1.04 -7.95
C LEU A 55 18.03 -1.40 -7.73
N LYS A 56 18.92 -0.85 -8.54
CA LYS A 56 20.37 -1.06 -8.41
C LYS A 56 20.86 -0.55 -7.05
N GLU A 57 20.46 0.66 -6.67
CA GLU A 57 20.84 1.26 -5.38
C GLU A 57 20.33 0.44 -4.21
N ILE A 58 19.06 -0.02 -4.29
CA ILE A 58 18.46 -0.88 -3.25
C ILE A 58 19.24 -2.20 -3.15
N SER A 59 19.53 -2.83 -4.29
CA SER A 59 20.29 -4.06 -4.38
C SER A 59 21.64 -3.95 -3.68
N GLU A 60 22.36 -2.87 -3.95
CA GLU A 60 23.66 -2.60 -3.32
C GLU A 60 23.54 -2.39 -1.82
N GLU A 61 22.51 -1.66 -1.38
CA GLU A 61 22.32 -1.32 0.03
C GLU A 61 21.98 -2.54 0.89
N ILE A 62 21.15 -3.45 0.40
CA ILE A 62 20.74 -4.63 1.17
C ILE A 62 21.55 -5.89 0.85
N GLY A 63 22.45 -5.82 -0.14
CA GLY A 63 23.31 -6.96 -0.49
C GLY A 63 22.56 -8.11 -1.17
N GLU A 64 21.50 -7.82 -1.91
CA GLU A 64 20.69 -8.81 -2.62
C GLU A 64 20.78 -8.61 -4.13
N LYS A 65 20.47 -9.65 -4.89
CA LYS A 65 20.49 -9.57 -6.36
C LYS A 65 19.41 -8.60 -6.86
N GLN A 66 19.78 -7.71 -7.76
CA GLN A 66 18.85 -6.75 -8.36
C GLN A 66 17.66 -7.44 -9.03
N ASN A 67 17.89 -8.56 -9.69
CA ASN A 67 16.82 -9.31 -10.37
C ASN A 67 15.76 -9.81 -9.38
N SER A 68 16.18 -10.26 -8.21
CA SER A 68 15.24 -10.73 -7.17
C SER A 68 14.34 -9.59 -6.68
N ILE A 69 14.93 -8.41 -6.47
CA ILE A 69 14.18 -7.22 -6.06
C ILE A 69 13.24 -6.75 -7.18
N GLN A 70 13.71 -6.82 -8.42
CA GLN A 70 12.90 -6.46 -9.59
C GLN A 70 11.66 -7.34 -9.71
N ILE A 71 11.80 -8.66 -9.55
CA ILE A 71 10.68 -9.60 -9.59
C ILE A 71 9.66 -9.25 -8.49
N PHE A 72 10.13 -8.98 -7.29
CA PHE A 72 9.27 -8.59 -6.17
C PHE A 72 8.52 -7.28 -6.48
N ALA A 73 9.24 -6.25 -6.94
CA ALA A 73 8.63 -4.97 -7.31
C ALA A 73 7.59 -5.14 -8.42
N GLN A 74 7.87 -5.94 -9.44
CA GLN A 74 6.95 -6.21 -10.53
C GLN A 74 5.68 -6.93 -10.06
N GLN A 75 5.81 -7.87 -9.12
CA GLN A 75 4.65 -8.52 -8.51
C GLN A 75 3.73 -7.52 -7.81
N LEU A 76 4.31 -6.58 -7.08
CA LEU A 76 3.53 -5.55 -6.38
C LEU A 76 2.89 -4.57 -7.38
N VAL A 77 3.61 -4.17 -8.41
CA VAL A 77 3.08 -3.27 -9.45
C VAL A 77 1.93 -3.94 -10.20
N ALA A 78 2.04 -5.23 -10.51
CA ALA A 78 0.99 -5.98 -11.20
C ALA A 78 -0.31 -6.01 -10.41
N LYS A 79 -0.25 -5.92 -9.09
CA LYS A 79 -1.41 -5.87 -8.20
C LYS A 79 -1.78 -4.43 -7.79
N ASP A 80 -1.12 -3.44 -8.38
CA ASP A 80 -1.30 -2.02 -8.06
C ASP A 80 -1.09 -1.72 -6.57
N LEU A 81 0.02 -2.22 -6.04
CA LEU A 81 0.39 -2.07 -4.62
C LEU A 81 1.56 -1.10 -4.39
N LEU A 82 2.15 -0.58 -5.47
CA LEU A 82 3.25 0.39 -5.40
C LEU A 82 3.01 1.53 -6.37
N ASP A 83 3.50 2.70 -6.02
CA ASP A 83 3.62 3.81 -6.96
C ASP A 83 4.92 3.65 -7.76
N VAL A 84 4.86 3.95 -9.04
CA VAL A 84 6.03 3.94 -9.92
C VAL A 84 6.30 5.36 -10.39
N LYS A 85 7.52 5.83 -10.16
CA LYS A 85 7.99 7.13 -10.63
C LYS A 85 9.07 6.91 -11.67
N LYS A 86 8.95 7.56 -12.81
CA LYS A 86 9.98 7.53 -13.86
C LYS A 86 10.78 8.82 -13.84
N GLN A 87 12.10 8.69 -13.85
CA GLN A 87 13.01 9.81 -13.93
C GLN A 87 14.04 9.47 -15.02
N GLY A 88 13.84 10.04 -16.22
CA GLY A 88 14.61 9.63 -17.39
C GLY A 88 14.33 8.17 -17.75
N ASN A 89 15.37 7.35 -17.84
CA ASN A 89 15.25 5.92 -18.10
C ASN A 89 15.12 5.08 -16.82
N ASN A 90 15.18 5.72 -15.66
CA ASN A 90 15.14 5.02 -14.37
C ASN A 90 13.72 4.96 -13.83
N LYS A 91 13.37 3.80 -13.27
CA LYS A 91 12.14 3.62 -12.52
C LYS A 91 12.46 3.58 -11.05
N MET A 92 11.65 4.30 -10.27
CA MET A 92 11.72 4.30 -8.81
C MET A 92 10.37 3.90 -8.26
N TYR A 93 10.38 3.14 -7.17
CA TYR A 93 9.16 2.60 -6.57
C TYR A 93 8.94 3.24 -5.23
N ALA A 94 7.68 3.53 -4.91
CA ALA A 94 7.30 4.15 -3.64
C ALA A 94 6.15 3.39 -2.98
N LYS A 95 6.21 3.28 -1.67
CA LYS A 95 5.15 2.70 -0.86
C LYS A 95 3.86 3.52 -1.00
N SER A 96 2.70 2.86 -1.03
CA SER A 96 1.40 3.52 -1.06
C SER A 96 0.41 2.76 -0.19
N ILE A 97 0.17 3.27 1.00
CA ILE A 97 -0.82 2.67 1.91
C ILE A 97 -2.23 2.75 1.34
N SER A 98 -2.53 3.80 0.57
CA SER A 98 -3.84 3.94 -0.08
C SER A 98 -4.09 2.83 -1.09
N LYS A 99 -3.09 2.48 -1.90
CA LYS A 99 -3.20 1.37 -2.85
C LYS A 99 -3.37 0.03 -2.16
N ILE A 100 -2.64 -0.18 -1.06
CA ILE A 100 -2.77 -1.40 -0.24
C ILE A 100 -4.18 -1.51 0.33
N ALA A 101 -4.72 -0.42 0.89
CA ALA A 101 -6.07 -0.39 1.43
C ALA A 101 -7.13 -0.69 0.36
N ILE A 102 -6.99 -0.12 -0.83
CA ILE A 102 -7.89 -0.37 -1.96
C ILE A 102 -7.83 -1.84 -2.40
N TYR A 103 -6.63 -2.41 -2.46
CA TYR A 103 -6.44 -3.80 -2.83
C TYR A 103 -7.19 -4.74 -1.89
N TYR A 104 -7.05 -4.58 -0.58
CA TYR A 104 -7.71 -5.46 0.38
C TYR A 104 -9.22 -5.21 0.47
N ALA A 105 -9.67 -3.97 0.32
CA ALA A 105 -11.09 -3.69 0.20
C ALA A 105 -11.70 -4.41 -1.01
N GLY A 106 -11.00 -4.42 -2.16
CA GLY A 106 -11.41 -5.15 -3.35
C GLY A 106 -11.47 -6.66 -3.12
N GLN A 107 -10.50 -7.22 -2.41
CA GLN A 107 -10.49 -8.65 -2.08
C GLN A 107 -11.69 -9.02 -1.19
N ASP A 108 -12.00 -8.21 -0.21
CA ASP A 108 -13.13 -8.44 0.68
C ASP A 108 -14.47 -8.38 -0.05
N LEU A 109 -14.63 -7.44 -0.98
CA LEU A 109 -15.82 -7.37 -1.82
C LEU A 109 -16.00 -8.62 -2.71
N LYS A 110 -14.92 -9.14 -3.27
CA LYS A 110 -14.95 -10.37 -4.07
C LYS A 110 -15.38 -11.57 -3.23
N LYS A 111 -14.96 -11.66 -1.98
CA LYS A 111 -15.38 -12.72 -1.06
C LYS A 111 -16.87 -12.64 -0.77
N GLU A 112 -17.41 -11.44 -0.55
CA GLU A 112 -18.83 -11.22 -0.31
C GLU A 112 -19.67 -11.65 -1.52
N GLU A 113 -19.24 -11.30 -2.74
CA GLU A 113 -19.91 -11.71 -3.96
C GLU A 113 -19.98 -13.24 -4.11
N LYS A 114 -18.90 -13.95 -3.77
CA LYS A 114 -18.90 -15.43 -3.80
C LYS A 114 -19.83 -16.05 -2.77
N ASN A 115 -19.95 -15.42 -1.61
CA ASN A 115 -20.81 -15.92 -0.53
C ASN A 115 -22.28 -15.67 -0.79
N ASN A 116 -22.62 -14.66 -1.60
CA ASN A 116 -23.99 -14.26 -1.95
C ASN A 116 -24.47 -14.82 -3.29
N GLY A 117 -23.60 -15.47 -4.03
CA GLY A 117 -23.90 -16.01 -5.36
C GLY A 117 -24.50 -17.40 -5.38
#